data_789017b96a5cb1d29b4290f365999dc1
#
_entry.id   789017b96a5cb1d29b4290f365999dc1
#
_cell.length_a   1.000
_cell.length_b   1.000
_cell.length_c   1.000
_cell.angle_alpha   90.00
_cell.angle_beta   90.00
_cell.angle_gamma   90.00
#
_symmetry.space_group_name_H-M   'P 1'
#
loop_
_entity.id
_entity.type
_entity.pdbx_description
1 polymer ?
#
loop_
_entity_poly.entity_id
_entity_poly.type
_entity_poly.pdbx_seq_one_letter_code
_entity_poly.pdbx_strand_id
1 'polypeptide(L)'
;MSRAMQRYATAMLLGWALCGCAKHHAEMAADGGAAAPAPPAAQGNALAYEHDVRIELPADQIGQRIAAIRTACQDAQFGDCALLAVEQEGGRDPSGRVSVRLAPEGIEPMVQLAGQHGDVAARSTRAEDLAQQIADTGLAQARLQKEHARLLELQQRRDLAVTDLLALSKRLAEIEAEAQQTQQQAAQQQRRVRTQLLTLNFRSTGGEQGRGEIAQAAAEFG
;
A
#
# COMPACT_ATOMS: atom_id res chain seq x y z
N MET A 1 -13.92 -45.33 21.25
CA MET A 1 -14.34 -46.39 20.30
C MET A 1 -13.97 -45.79 18.93
N SER A 2 -13.13 -46.26 18.17
CA SER A 2 -12.51 -47.48 17.71
C SER A 2 -11.68 -47.06 16.52
N ARG A 3 -10.35 -47.17 16.51
CA ARG A 3 -9.60 -48.22 15.78
C ARG A 3 -10.12 -48.42 14.34
N ALA A 4 -9.33 -48.29 13.34
CA ALA A 4 -8.27 -49.18 12.92
C ALA A 4 -7.59 -48.67 11.67
N MET A 5 -6.34 -48.84 11.60
CA MET A 5 -5.53 -49.81 10.85
C MET A 5 -5.14 -49.27 9.47
N GLN A 6 -3.91 -49.06 9.22
CA GLN A 6 -2.69 -49.88 9.20
C GLN A 6 -2.44 -50.50 7.80
N ARG A 7 -1.25 -50.19 7.31
CA ARG A 7 -0.38 -51.01 6.45
C ARG A 7 -0.69 -50.99 4.95
N TYR A 8 0.29 -50.56 4.15
CA TYR A 8 1.03 -51.48 3.28
C TYR A 8 2.42 -50.90 3.00
N ALA A 9 3.40 -51.65 3.48
CA ALA A 9 4.79 -51.62 3.09
C ALA A 9 4.97 -52.63 1.93
N THR A 10 5.97 -52.42 1.14
CA THR A 10 6.88 -53.33 0.42
C THR A 10 7.24 -52.69 -0.91
N ALA A 11 8.46 -52.20 -1.11
CA ALA A 11 9.64 -52.92 -1.53
C ALA A 11 9.59 -53.41 -3.00
N MET A 12 10.41 -52.82 -3.85
CA MET A 12 11.21 -53.57 -4.80
C MET A 12 12.42 -52.79 -5.27
N LEU A 13 13.50 -53.44 -5.09
CA LEU A 13 14.90 -53.24 -5.38
C LEU A 13 15.24 -53.40 -6.86
N LEU A 14 16.51 -53.12 -7.18
CA LEU A 14 17.36 -53.45 -8.33
C LEU A 14 17.12 -52.56 -9.58
N GLY A 15 18.06 -51.91 -10.14
CA GLY A 15 19.50 -52.08 -10.22
C GLY A 15 19.89 -51.56 -11.60
N TRP A 16 21.02 -50.96 -11.71
CA TRP A 16 22.04 -51.23 -12.72
C TRP A 16 23.00 -50.05 -12.80
N ALA A 17 24.19 -50.46 -12.58
CA ALA A 17 25.43 -49.72 -12.66
C ALA A 17 25.86 -49.54 -14.13
N LEU A 18 26.77 -48.61 -14.27
CA LEU A 18 28.04 -48.68 -15.00
C LEU A 18 28.34 -47.45 -15.85
N CYS A 19 29.51 -46.92 -15.55
CA CYS A 19 30.59 -46.45 -16.37
C CYS A 19 30.54 -45.06 -17.00
N GLY A 20 31.57 -44.30 -16.59
CA GLY A 20 32.08 -43.19 -17.35
C GLY A 20 33.09 -42.34 -16.53
N CYS A 21 34.32 -42.88 -16.36
CA CYS A 21 35.46 -42.07 -15.89
C CYS A 21 35.84 -41.04 -16.95
N ALA A 22 35.93 -39.79 -16.56
CA ALA A 22 36.85 -38.84 -17.20
C ALA A 22 37.43 -37.92 -16.10
N LYS A 23 38.67 -38.20 -15.72
CA LYS A 23 39.53 -37.29 -14.96
C LYS A 23 39.81 -36.08 -15.81
N HIS A 24 39.46 -34.90 -15.31
CA HIS A 24 40.22 -33.68 -15.64
C HIS A 24 40.48 -32.95 -14.34
N HIS A 25 41.72 -33.07 -13.89
CA HIS A 25 42.32 -32.16 -12.93
C HIS A 25 42.45 -30.78 -13.63
N ALA A 26 41.73 -29.80 -13.10
CA ALA A 26 42.11 -28.42 -13.22
C ALA A 26 41.99 -27.83 -11.82
N GLU A 27 43.08 -27.83 -11.14
CA GLU A 27 43.34 -27.04 -9.95
C GLU A 27 43.34 -25.58 -10.40
N MET A 28 42.29 -24.85 -10.00
CA MET A 28 42.29 -23.39 -10.09
C MET A 28 41.79 -22.82 -8.78
N ALA A 29 42.65 -21.97 -8.24
CA ALA A 29 42.59 -21.23 -7.02
C ALA A 29 41.16 -20.73 -6.68
N ALA A 30 40.73 -20.98 -5.45
CA ALA A 30 39.58 -20.32 -4.84
C ALA A 30 39.98 -18.86 -4.59
N ASP A 31 39.63 -18.00 -5.54
CA ASP A 31 39.54 -16.57 -5.28
C ASP A 31 38.18 -16.32 -4.60
N GLY A 32 38.23 -16.01 -3.31
CA GLY A 32 37.09 -15.68 -2.49
C GLY A 32 36.48 -14.35 -2.89
N GLY A 33 35.91 -14.27 -4.07
CA GLY A 33 35.05 -13.17 -4.47
C GLY A 33 33.79 -13.15 -3.60
N ALA A 34 33.74 -12.20 -2.66
CA ALA A 34 32.52 -11.88 -1.97
C ALA A 34 31.42 -11.63 -3.02
N ALA A 35 30.45 -12.53 -3.09
CA ALA A 35 29.31 -12.36 -3.97
C ALA A 35 28.68 -11.00 -3.66
N ALA A 36 28.64 -10.12 -4.66
CA ALA A 36 27.92 -8.88 -4.58
C ALA A 36 26.48 -9.21 -4.16
N PRO A 37 25.88 -8.45 -3.23
CA PRO A 37 24.49 -8.69 -2.85
C PRO A 37 23.65 -8.65 -4.13
N ALA A 38 22.89 -9.72 -4.34
CA ALA A 38 21.97 -9.80 -5.46
C ALA A 38 21.08 -8.55 -5.47
N PRO A 39 20.86 -7.90 -6.61
CA PRO A 39 19.95 -6.78 -6.70
C PRO A 39 18.58 -7.25 -6.16
N PRO A 40 17.88 -6.41 -5.42
CA PRO A 40 16.56 -6.77 -4.89
C PRO A 40 15.70 -7.23 -6.06
N ALA A 41 15.11 -8.42 -5.89
CA ALA A 41 14.23 -9.04 -6.87
C ALA A 41 13.25 -8.02 -7.43
N ALA A 42 13.06 -8.04 -8.74
CA ALA A 42 12.21 -7.14 -9.51
C ALA A 42 10.94 -6.79 -8.74
N GLN A 43 10.89 -5.56 -8.29
CA GLN A 43 9.77 -5.03 -7.53
C GLN A 43 8.59 -4.99 -8.49
N GLY A 44 7.55 -5.77 -8.20
CA GLY A 44 6.26 -5.58 -8.84
C GLY A 44 5.89 -4.10 -8.77
N ASN A 45 5.19 -3.61 -9.77
CA ASN A 45 4.86 -2.20 -9.98
C ASN A 45 4.65 -1.44 -8.67
N ALA A 46 5.62 -0.59 -8.33
CA ALA A 46 5.57 0.27 -7.13
C ALA A 46 4.68 1.50 -7.38
N LEU A 47 3.51 1.26 -7.98
CA LEU A 47 2.56 2.31 -8.34
C LEU A 47 1.53 2.50 -7.22
N ALA A 48 1.36 3.74 -6.80
CA ALA A 48 0.28 4.17 -5.91
C ALA A 48 -0.84 4.79 -6.74
N TYR A 49 -2.03 4.18 -6.69
CA TYR A 49 -3.19 4.65 -7.46
C TYR A 49 -4.09 5.53 -6.61
N GLU A 50 -4.59 6.59 -7.25
CA GLU A 50 -5.58 7.52 -6.71
C GLU A 50 -6.71 7.69 -7.71
N HIS A 51 -7.94 7.47 -7.26
CA HIS A 51 -9.17 7.58 -8.03
C HIS A 51 -9.98 8.76 -7.52
N ASP A 52 -10.42 9.61 -8.42
CA ASP A 52 -11.39 10.68 -8.17
C ASP A 52 -12.64 10.40 -8.99
N VAL A 53 -13.78 10.30 -8.33
CA VAL A 53 -15.06 10.00 -8.96
C VAL A 53 -16.07 11.08 -8.56
N ARG A 54 -16.69 11.69 -9.58
CA ARG A 54 -17.81 12.62 -9.40
C ARG A 54 -19.12 11.90 -9.66
N ILE A 55 -20.03 12.03 -8.72
CA ILE A 55 -21.34 11.39 -8.75
C ILE A 55 -22.40 12.47 -8.58
N GLU A 56 -23.37 12.45 -9.48
CA GLU A 56 -24.53 13.32 -9.44
C GLU A 56 -25.75 12.55 -8.92
N LEU A 57 -26.38 13.07 -7.86
CA LEU A 57 -27.47 12.45 -7.14
C LEU A 57 -28.59 13.46 -6.86
N PRO A 58 -29.85 13.01 -6.70
CA PRO A 58 -30.88 13.83 -6.09
C PRO A 58 -30.42 14.33 -4.71
N ALA A 59 -30.74 15.57 -4.38
CA ALA A 59 -30.28 16.25 -3.18
C ALA A 59 -30.54 15.46 -1.87
N ASP A 60 -31.72 14.82 -1.78
CA ASP A 60 -32.16 14.00 -0.66
C ASP A 60 -31.37 12.67 -0.51
N GLN A 61 -30.72 12.19 -1.57
CA GLN A 61 -29.99 10.94 -1.59
C GLN A 61 -28.53 11.07 -1.12
N ILE A 62 -27.93 12.26 -1.18
CA ILE A 62 -26.50 12.47 -0.89
C ILE A 62 -26.15 11.99 0.53
N GLY A 63 -26.94 12.40 1.54
CA GLY A 63 -26.66 11.99 2.93
C GLY A 63 -26.77 10.49 3.16
N GLN A 64 -27.77 9.86 2.56
CA GLN A 64 -27.95 8.39 2.65
C GLN A 64 -26.79 7.66 1.99
N ARG A 65 -26.30 8.16 0.84
CA ARG A 65 -25.21 7.55 0.11
C ARG A 65 -23.90 7.64 0.88
N ILE A 66 -23.60 8.80 1.46
CA ILE A 66 -22.44 8.98 2.35
C ILE A 66 -22.51 8.03 3.55
N ALA A 67 -23.67 7.88 4.16
CA ALA A 67 -23.86 6.96 5.28
C ALA A 67 -23.65 5.49 4.85
N ALA A 68 -24.16 5.08 3.69
CA ALA A 68 -23.96 3.74 3.16
C ALA A 68 -22.49 3.41 2.90
N ILE A 69 -21.73 4.34 2.30
CA ILE A 69 -20.28 4.18 2.07
C ILE A 69 -19.53 4.05 3.39
N ARG A 70 -19.86 4.89 4.37
CA ARG A 70 -19.25 4.82 5.70
C ARG A 70 -19.49 3.47 6.36
N THR A 71 -20.72 2.98 6.32
CA THR A 71 -21.08 1.66 6.86
C THR A 71 -20.33 0.54 6.12
N ALA A 72 -20.36 0.55 4.78
CA ALA A 72 -19.65 -0.46 3.98
C ALA A 72 -18.14 -0.50 4.27
N CYS A 73 -17.52 0.67 4.53
CA CYS A 73 -16.11 0.76 4.90
C CYS A 73 -15.87 0.26 6.34
N GLN A 74 -16.74 0.59 7.30
CA GLN A 74 -16.64 0.14 8.69
C GLN A 74 -16.80 -1.38 8.82
N ASP A 75 -17.72 -1.94 8.04
CA ASP A 75 -18.01 -3.38 8.02
C ASP A 75 -17.04 -4.18 7.13
N ALA A 76 -16.04 -3.52 6.53
CA ALA A 76 -15.09 -4.11 5.59
C ALA A 76 -15.77 -4.91 4.46
N GLN A 77 -16.93 -4.45 3.99
CA GLN A 77 -17.79 -5.16 3.03
C GLN A 77 -17.07 -5.47 1.71
N PHE A 78 -16.13 -4.60 1.31
CA PHE A 78 -15.35 -4.75 0.08
C PHE A 78 -13.86 -4.94 0.36
N GLY A 79 -13.51 -5.58 1.49
CA GLY A 79 -12.16 -5.76 1.98
C GLY A 79 -11.72 -4.67 2.95
N ASP A 80 -10.44 -4.72 3.35
CA ASP A 80 -9.88 -3.74 4.29
C ASP A 80 -10.08 -2.32 3.78
N CYS A 81 -10.77 -1.51 4.58
CA CYS A 81 -11.11 -0.13 4.26
C CYS A 81 -10.78 0.81 5.41
N ALA A 82 -10.12 1.92 5.08
CA ALA A 82 -9.86 3.00 6.01
C ALA A 82 -10.58 4.27 5.53
N LEU A 83 -11.53 4.75 6.33
CA LEU A 83 -12.20 6.02 6.12
C LEU A 83 -11.26 7.15 6.51
N LEU A 84 -10.87 8.00 5.56
CA LEU A 84 -9.90 9.07 5.78
C LEU A 84 -10.57 10.42 6.04
N ALA A 85 -11.61 10.74 5.27
CA ALA A 85 -12.34 11.99 5.44
C ALA A 85 -13.80 11.82 5.00
N VAL A 86 -14.69 12.54 5.67
CA VAL A 86 -16.10 12.73 5.28
C VAL A 86 -16.42 14.21 5.45
N GLU A 87 -16.80 14.84 4.38
CA GLU A 87 -17.26 16.23 4.33
C GLU A 87 -18.66 16.22 3.76
N GLN A 88 -19.58 16.99 4.36
CA GLN A 88 -20.94 17.11 3.88
C GLN A 88 -21.42 18.56 4.09
N GLU A 89 -21.90 19.14 3.02
CA GLU A 89 -22.50 20.47 3.02
C GLU A 89 -23.99 20.34 2.74
N GLY A 90 -24.78 21.02 3.55
CA GLY A 90 -26.23 21.10 3.39
C GLY A 90 -26.65 22.38 2.65
N GLY A 91 -27.96 22.63 2.60
CA GLY A 91 -28.50 23.84 2.00
C GLY A 91 -29.27 23.57 0.71
N ARG A 92 -29.34 24.61 -0.17
CA ARG A 92 -30.11 24.51 -1.42
C ARG A 92 -29.46 23.53 -2.42
N ASP A 93 -28.14 23.52 -2.47
CA ASP A 93 -27.34 22.68 -3.35
C ASP A 93 -26.40 21.80 -2.50
N PRO A 94 -26.92 20.74 -1.86
CA PRO A 94 -26.12 19.91 -0.99
C PRO A 94 -25.02 19.20 -1.77
N SER A 95 -23.88 19.05 -1.12
CA SER A 95 -22.72 18.35 -1.67
C SER A 95 -22.06 17.49 -0.61
N GLY A 96 -21.17 16.60 -1.04
CA GLY A 96 -20.40 15.81 -0.09
C GLY A 96 -19.14 15.24 -0.72
N ARG A 97 -18.17 14.93 0.15
CA ARG A 97 -16.93 14.24 -0.23
C ARG A 97 -16.65 13.14 0.77
N VAL A 98 -16.30 11.99 0.25
CA VAL A 98 -15.82 10.86 1.05
C VAL A 98 -14.49 10.40 0.47
N SER A 99 -13.47 10.31 1.32
CA SER A 99 -12.16 9.76 0.95
C SER A 99 -11.91 8.50 1.74
N VAL A 100 -11.67 7.40 1.02
CA VAL A 100 -11.40 6.08 1.58
C VAL A 100 -10.14 5.50 0.97
N ARG A 101 -9.45 4.68 1.73
CA ARG A 101 -8.33 3.88 1.25
C ARG A 101 -8.66 2.41 1.43
N LEU A 102 -8.61 1.65 0.35
CA LEU A 102 -9.03 0.25 0.33
C LEU A 102 -8.20 -0.58 -0.64
N ALA A 103 -8.33 -1.89 -0.57
CA ALA A 103 -7.68 -2.80 -1.49
C ALA A 103 -8.17 -2.58 -2.94
N PRO A 104 -7.34 -2.86 -3.97
CA PRO A 104 -7.68 -2.61 -5.37
C PRO A 104 -9.02 -3.22 -5.80
N GLU A 105 -9.31 -4.44 -5.34
CA GLU A 105 -10.54 -5.18 -5.64
C GLU A 105 -11.81 -4.54 -5.07
N GLY A 106 -11.67 -3.70 -4.04
CA GLY A 106 -12.78 -2.99 -3.41
C GLY A 106 -13.16 -1.68 -4.10
N ILE A 107 -12.33 -1.15 -5.01
CA ILE A 107 -12.56 0.14 -5.66
C ILE A 107 -13.85 0.12 -6.48
N GLU A 108 -14.00 -0.83 -7.38
CA GLU A 108 -15.15 -0.87 -8.28
C GLU A 108 -16.48 -1.14 -7.55
N PRO A 109 -16.57 -2.11 -6.62
CA PRO A 109 -17.77 -2.29 -5.80
C PRO A 109 -18.15 -1.05 -4.98
N MET A 110 -17.15 -0.33 -4.45
CA MET A 110 -17.40 0.91 -3.69
C MET A 110 -17.93 2.03 -4.60
N VAL A 111 -17.40 2.17 -5.83
CA VAL A 111 -17.90 3.13 -6.82
C VAL A 111 -19.33 2.77 -7.25
N GLN A 112 -19.64 1.50 -7.46
CA GLN A 112 -21.01 1.03 -7.75
C GLN A 112 -21.97 1.34 -6.61
N LEU A 113 -21.58 1.09 -5.36
CA LEU A 113 -22.37 1.47 -4.20
C LEU A 113 -22.62 2.98 -4.18
N ALA A 114 -21.58 3.77 -4.43
CA ALA A 114 -21.67 5.23 -4.42
C ALA A 114 -22.58 5.77 -5.53
N GLY A 115 -22.58 5.16 -6.71
CA GLY A 115 -23.38 5.58 -7.88
C GLY A 115 -24.84 5.08 -7.86
N GLN A 116 -25.28 4.30 -6.89
CA GLN A 116 -26.67 3.84 -6.84
C GLN A 116 -27.64 5.03 -6.73
N HIS A 117 -28.68 5.03 -7.55
CA HIS A 117 -29.72 6.07 -7.67
C HIS A 117 -29.17 7.42 -8.22
N GLY A 118 -28.02 7.40 -8.88
CA GLY A 118 -27.41 8.55 -9.51
C GLY A 118 -26.50 8.16 -10.66
N ASP A 119 -25.80 9.15 -11.22
CA ASP A 119 -24.95 8.99 -12.37
C ASP A 119 -23.49 9.26 -12.00
N VAL A 120 -22.56 8.46 -12.54
CA VAL A 120 -21.13 8.73 -12.48
C VAL A 120 -20.79 9.74 -13.59
N ALA A 121 -20.75 11.02 -13.23
CA ALA A 121 -20.54 12.11 -14.18
C ALA A 121 -19.08 12.21 -14.67
N ALA A 122 -18.12 11.83 -13.82
CA ALA A 122 -16.70 11.82 -14.21
C ALA A 122 -15.92 10.82 -13.34
N ARG A 123 -14.87 10.24 -13.93
CA ARG A 123 -13.91 9.39 -13.24
C ARG A 123 -12.50 9.71 -13.76
N SER A 124 -11.56 9.91 -12.84
CA SER A 124 -10.16 10.00 -13.19
C SER A 124 -9.33 9.07 -12.30
N THR A 125 -8.24 8.57 -12.86
CA THR A 125 -7.29 7.73 -12.14
C THR A 125 -5.89 8.26 -12.41
N ARG A 126 -5.11 8.42 -11.34
CA ARG A 126 -3.70 8.79 -11.40
C ARG A 126 -2.87 7.69 -10.77
N ALA A 127 -1.66 7.51 -11.26
CA ALA A 127 -0.66 6.62 -10.68
C ALA A 127 0.60 7.41 -10.40
N GLU A 128 1.17 7.21 -9.21
CA GLU A 128 2.49 7.73 -8.82
C GLU A 128 3.45 6.56 -8.72
N ASP A 129 4.59 6.66 -9.38
CA ASP A 129 5.66 5.66 -9.28
C ASP A 129 6.49 5.93 -8.02
N LEU A 130 6.47 4.99 -7.09
CA LEU A 130 7.22 5.04 -5.83
C LEU A 130 8.49 4.18 -5.86
N ALA A 131 8.86 3.57 -6.99
CA ALA A 131 9.97 2.62 -7.05
C ALA A 131 11.29 3.23 -6.54
N GLN A 132 11.60 4.44 -7.01
CA GLN A 132 12.81 5.14 -6.58
C GLN A 132 12.76 5.49 -5.09
N GLN A 133 11.64 6.02 -4.61
CA GLN A 133 11.48 6.40 -3.19
C GLN A 133 11.60 5.18 -2.26
N ILE A 134 11.05 4.04 -2.66
CA ILE A 134 11.15 2.78 -1.90
C ILE A 134 12.60 2.29 -1.88
N ALA A 135 13.29 2.34 -3.02
CA ALA A 135 14.70 1.96 -3.10
C ALA A 135 15.58 2.83 -2.20
N ASP A 136 15.40 4.15 -2.25
CA ASP A 136 16.16 5.11 -1.43
C ASP A 136 15.90 4.90 0.07
N THR A 137 14.65 4.67 0.45
CA THR A 137 14.27 4.36 1.83
C THR A 137 14.94 3.06 2.30
N GLY A 138 14.95 2.02 1.46
CA GLY A 138 15.63 0.75 1.76
C GLY A 138 17.15 0.91 1.94
N LEU A 139 17.80 1.70 1.09
CA LEU A 139 19.22 2.02 1.23
C LEU A 139 19.52 2.79 2.53
N ALA A 140 18.66 3.75 2.89
CA ALA A 140 18.78 4.49 4.15
C ALA A 140 18.66 3.56 5.37
N GLN A 141 17.68 2.65 5.36
CA GLN A 141 17.53 1.64 6.42
C GLN A 141 18.78 0.76 6.56
N ALA A 142 19.28 0.24 5.45
CA ALA A 142 20.47 -0.61 5.45
C ALA A 142 21.71 0.12 5.97
N ARG A 143 21.87 1.41 5.63
CA ARG A 143 22.96 2.25 6.15
C ARG A 143 22.85 2.46 7.67
N LEU A 144 21.67 2.84 8.16
CA LEU A 144 21.42 3.05 9.58
C LEU A 144 21.65 1.78 10.41
N GLN A 145 21.21 0.62 9.91
CA GLN A 145 21.45 -0.67 10.57
C GLN A 145 22.95 -0.98 10.70
N LYS A 146 23.73 -0.75 9.63
CA LYS A 146 25.19 -0.95 9.65
C LYS A 146 25.89 0.01 10.61
N GLU A 147 25.48 1.28 10.63
CA GLU A 147 26.04 2.28 11.54
C GLU A 147 25.72 1.93 12.99
N HIS A 148 24.46 1.59 13.29
CA HIS A 148 24.02 1.15 14.60
C HIS A 148 24.85 -0.06 15.12
N ALA A 149 25.02 -1.09 14.29
CA ALA A 149 25.81 -2.26 14.65
C ALA A 149 27.27 -1.90 15.00
N ARG A 150 27.91 -1.03 14.18
CA ARG A 150 29.29 -0.56 14.47
C ARG A 150 29.40 0.22 15.78
N LEU A 151 28.40 1.06 16.10
CA LEU A 151 28.42 1.81 17.35
C LEU A 151 28.21 0.92 18.56
N LEU A 152 27.37 -0.14 18.45
CA LEU A 152 27.23 -1.15 19.49
C LEU A 152 28.53 -1.94 19.72
N GLU A 153 29.28 -2.27 18.67
CA GLU A 153 30.60 -2.88 18.80
C GLU A 153 31.59 -1.95 19.52
N LEU A 154 31.59 -0.65 19.18
CA LEU A 154 32.41 0.34 19.89
C LEU A 154 32.04 0.47 21.35
N GLN A 155 30.76 0.40 21.68
CA GLN A 155 30.25 0.48 23.07
C GLN A 155 30.79 -0.66 23.96
N GLN A 156 31.12 -1.81 23.40
CA GLN A 156 31.65 -2.96 24.13
C GLN A 156 33.14 -2.79 24.49
N ARG A 157 33.84 -1.80 23.97
CA ARG A 157 35.24 -1.52 24.28
C ARG A 157 35.38 -1.00 25.70
N ARG A 158 36.40 -1.49 26.42
CA ARG A 158 36.66 -1.13 27.82
C ARG A 158 37.62 0.06 28.00
N ASP A 159 38.23 0.53 26.91
CA ASP A 159 39.27 1.55 26.88
C ASP A 159 38.74 2.96 26.47
N LEU A 160 37.41 3.13 26.42
CA LEU A 160 36.79 4.40 26.04
C LEU A 160 36.78 5.40 27.19
N ALA A 161 37.09 6.66 26.88
CA ALA A 161 36.92 7.76 27.82
C ALA A 161 35.42 8.04 28.08
N VAL A 162 35.09 8.62 29.22
CA VAL A 162 33.69 8.96 29.59
C VAL A 162 33.06 9.91 28.55
N THR A 163 33.84 10.85 28.03
CA THR A 163 33.38 11.77 26.97
C THR A 163 33.00 11.05 25.69
N ASP A 164 33.76 10.00 25.30
CA ASP A 164 33.49 9.20 24.12
C ASP A 164 32.24 8.32 24.29
N LEU A 165 32.06 7.78 25.50
CA LEU A 165 30.84 7.03 25.85
C LEU A 165 29.58 7.91 25.79
N LEU A 166 29.65 9.17 26.26
CA LEU A 166 28.53 10.10 26.14
C LEU A 166 28.24 10.47 24.68
N ALA A 167 29.28 10.73 23.88
CA ALA A 167 29.13 11.01 22.46
C ALA A 167 28.52 9.80 21.70
N LEU A 168 28.98 8.58 22.02
CA LEU A 168 28.48 7.33 21.47
C LEU A 168 27.00 7.12 21.82
N SER A 169 26.63 7.32 23.09
CA SER A 169 25.25 7.18 23.56
C SER A 169 24.32 8.19 22.86
N LYS A 170 24.78 9.41 22.67
CA LYS A 170 24.03 10.42 21.91
C LYS A 170 23.84 9.99 20.48
N ARG A 171 24.90 9.52 19.79
CA ARG A 171 24.82 9.10 18.40
C ARG A 171 23.93 7.86 18.22
N LEU A 172 23.95 6.91 19.16
CA LEU A 172 23.03 5.77 19.15
C LEU A 172 21.57 6.22 19.23
N ALA A 173 21.24 7.15 20.13
CA ALA A 173 19.88 7.66 20.24
C ALA A 173 19.43 8.39 18.96
N GLU A 174 20.33 9.14 18.32
CA GLU A 174 20.03 9.80 17.02
C GLU A 174 19.74 8.76 15.92
N ILE A 175 20.57 7.72 15.80
CA ILE A 175 20.37 6.67 14.80
C ILE A 175 19.08 5.88 15.04
N GLU A 176 18.75 5.58 16.28
CA GLU A 176 17.49 4.91 16.63
C GLU A 176 16.27 5.74 16.21
N ALA A 177 16.32 7.06 16.44
CA ALA A 177 15.26 7.98 16.00
C ALA A 177 15.16 8.05 14.46
N GLU A 178 16.30 8.16 13.76
CA GLU A 178 16.35 8.16 12.29
C GLU A 178 15.83 6.82 11.72
N ALA A 179 16.21 5.69 12.33
CA ALA A 179 15.75 4.36 11.91
C ALA A 179 14.23 4.21 12.08
N GLN A 180 13.68 4.68 13.19
CA GLN A 180 12.24 4.67 13.43
C GLN A 180 11.48 5.52 12.40
N GLN A 181 11.98 6.72 12.10
CA GLN A 181 11.38 7.58 11.07
C GLN A 181 11.40 6.91 9.70
N THR A 182 12.55 6.33 9.32
CA THR A 182 12.71 5.65 8.03
C THR A 182 11.81 4.42 7.92
N GLN A 183 11.61 3.69 9.03
CA GLN A 183 10.68 2.56 9.09
C GLN A 183 9.23 3.00 8.91
N GLN A 184 8.82 4.11 9.52
CA GLN A 184 7.48 4.70 9.33
C GLN A 184 7.26 5.10 7.87
N GLN A 185 8.26 5.73 7.24
CA GLN A 185 8.22 6.10 5.83
C GLN A 185 8.05 4.87 4.93
N ALA A 186 8.83 3.81 5.16
CA ALA A 186 8.70 2.56 4.42
C ALA A 186 7.30 1.94 4.57
N ALA A 187 6.73 1.95 5.78
CA ALA A 187 5.39 1.44 6.03
C ALA A 187 4.31 2.26 5.30
N GLN A 188 4.46 3.59 5.22
CA GLN A 188 3.56 4.45 4.46
C GLN A 188 3.64 4.18 2.95
N GLN A 189 4.85 4.06 2.39
CA GLN A 189 5.06 3.71 0.98
C GLN A 189 4.43 2.36 0.65
N GLN A 190 4.67 1.35 1.48
CA GLN A 190 4.07 0.03 1.32
C GLN A 190 2.55 0.06 1.36
N ARG A 191 1.96 0.86 2.27
CA ARG A 191 0.50 1.03 2.33
C ARG A 191 -0.03 1.66 1.03
N ARG A 192 0.64 2.68 0.50
CA ARG A 192 0.24 3.35 -0.74
C ARG A 192 0.28 2.43 -1.95
N VAL A 193 1.24 1.51 -2.03
CA VAL A 193 1.35 0.53 -3.11
C VAL A 193 0.31 -0.59 -2.99
N ARG A 194 0.03 -1.06 -1.76
CA ARG A 194 -0.90 -2.17 -1.53
C ARG A 194 -2.37 -1.77 -1.53
N THR A 195 -2.66 -0.51 -1.32
CA THR A 195 -4.02 0.03 -1.26
C THR A 195 -4.15 1.22 -2.19
N GLN A 196 -5.37 1.53 -2.59
CA GLN A 196 -5.68 2.65 -3.47
C GLN A 196 -6.51 3.70 -2.73
N LEU A 197 -6.28 4.97 -3.05
CA LEU A 197 -7.08 6.07 -2.54
C LEU A 197 -8.27 6.28 -3.48
N LEU A 198 -9.48 6.31 -2.93
CA LEU A 198 -10.70 6.63 -3.65
C LEU A 198 -11.33 7.87 -3.01
N THR A 199 -11.51 8.90 -3.83
CA THR A 199 -12.25 10.12 -3.46
C THR A 199 -13.55 10.17 -4.25
N LEU A 200 -14.67 10.16 -3.53
CA LEU A 200 -16.02 10.23 -4.06
C LEU A 200 -16.56 11.64 -3.79
N ASN A 201 -16.88 12.37 -4.86
CA ASN A 201 -17.45 13.71 -4.79
C ASN A 201 -18.90 13.68 -5.24
N PHE A 202 -19.81 14.01 -4.34
CA PHE A 202 -21.25 14.03 -4.57
C PHE A 202 -21.72 15.44 -4.83
N ARG A 203 -22.55 15.60 -5.86
CA ARG A 203 -23.23 16.87 -6.20
C ARG A 203 -24.70 16.62 -6.42
N SER A 204 -25.51 17.61 -6.08
CA SER A 204 -26.96 17.56 -6.36
C SER A 204 -27.25 17.84 -7.83
N THR A 205 -28.17 17.07 -8.42
CA THR A 205 -28.67 17.30 -9.80
C THR A 205 -29.62 18.50 -9.91
N GLY A 206 -30.08 19.05 -8.78
CA GLY A 206 -31.09 20.13 -8.73
C GLY A 206 -30.57 21.51 -9.16
N GLY A 207 -29.25 21.76 -9.13
CA GLY A 207 -28.68 23.08 -9.47
C GLY A 207 -28.73 23.44 -10.97
N GLU A 208 -28.79 22.46 -11.85
CA GLU A 208 -28.84 22.70 -13.32
C GLU A 208 -30.26 22.78 -13.88
N GLN A 209 -31.20 22.02 -13.29
CA GLN A 209 -32.61 22.05 -13.73
C GLN A 209 -33.25 23.45 -13.55
N GLY A 210 -32.95 24.13 -12.44
CA GLY A 210 -33.46 25.49 -12.19
C GLY A 210 -32.90 26.55 -13.16
N ARG A 211 -31.72 26.35 -13.73
CA ARG A 211 -31.14 27.27 -14.76
C ARG A 211 -31.76 27.03 -16.14
N GLY A 212 -32.09 25.79 -16.46
CA GLY A 212 -32.75 25.44 -17.72
C GLY A 212 -34.19 25.97 -17.78
N GLU A 213 -34.96 25.88 -16.73
CA GLU A 213 -36.33 26.37 -16.64
C GLU A 213 -36.40 27.91 -16.72
N ILE A 214 -35.48 28.61 -16.05
CA ILE A 214 -35.41 30.08 -16.14
C ILE A 214 -35.02 30.54 -17.55
N ALA A 215 -34.08 29.82 -18.20
CA ALA A 215 -33.68 30.14 -19.57
C ALA A 215 -34.81 29.87 -20.59
N GLN A 216 -35.61 28.82 -20.42
CA GLN A 216 -36.78 28.52 -21.23
C GLN A 216 -37.89 29.53 -21.00
N ALA A 217 -38.21 29.86 -19.74
CA ALA A 217 -39.21 30.88 -19.45
C ALA A 217 -38.85 32.25 -20.00
N ALA A 218 -37.55 32.63 -20.01
CA ALA A 218 -37.09 33.87 -20.61
C ALA A 218 -37.20 33.89 -22.14
N ALA A 219 -37.12 32.70 -22.78
CA ALA A 219 -37.27 32.59 -24.25
C ALA A 219 -38.72 32.61 -24.70
N GLU A 220 -39.71 32.29 -23.84
CA GLU A 220 -41.12 32.34 -24.17
C GLU A 220 -41.77 33.74 -23.99
N PHE A 221 -41.08 34.66 -23.31
CA PHE A 221 -41.55 36.04 -23.08
C PHE A 221 -40.78 37.10 -23.84
N GLY A 222 -39.93 36.77 -24.76
CA GLY A 222 -39.19 37.64 -25.69
C GLY A 222 -39.65 37.45 -27.12
#